data_54fefc7fbd73de87e02726ed0e62b6a2
#
_entry.id   54fefc7fbd73de87e02726ed0e62b6a2
#
_cell.length_a   1.000
_cell.length_b   1.000
_cell.length_c   1.000
_cell.angle_alpha   90.00
_cell.angle_beta   90.00
_cell.angle_gamma   90.00
#
_symmetry.space_group_name_H-M   'P 1'
#
loop_
_entity.id
_entity.type
_entity.pdbx_description
1 polymer ?
#
loop_
_entity_poly.entity_id
_entity_poly.type
_entity_poly.pdbx_seq_one_letter_code
_entity_poly.pdbx_strand_id
1 'polypeptide(L)'
;PYCHKRGDKIMAYNYQGYWKDVGTLSAYWEANMELIDIIPEFNLYEEFWRIYTKTDIIPPQYFSADSKVNSCIVGDGTEIYGEISNSVIGAGVVIEEGAVVIKKGAKIEKSIIAESVEVGENAELGVFEEAENKYKPNVYSGGLVTIGEGSVIPANVKIGKNVAIVGKTTAEDYPEGILASGESIIR
;
A
#
# COMPACT_ATOMS: atom_id res chain seq x y z
N PRO A 1 -6.59 -33.03 -8.95
CA PRO A 1 -6.68 -34.40 -8.37
C PRO A 1 -7.95 -35.15 -8.76
N TYR A 2 -9.14 -34.52 -8.72
CA TYR A 2 -10.42 -35.19 -9.00
C TYR A 2 -10.52 -35.66 -10.47
N CYS A 3 -10.31 -34.76 -11.44
CA CYS A 3 -10.37 -35.08 -12.87
C CYS A 3 -9.31 -36.12 -13.26
N HIS A 4 -8.11 -36.04 -12.70
CA HIS A 4 -7.06 -37.03 -12.91
C HIS A 4 -7.45 -38.41 -12.42
N LYS A 5 -8.08 -38.52 -11.24
CA LYS A 5 -8.58 -39.81 -10.69
C LYS A 5 -9.70 -40.43 -11.54
N ARG A 6 -10.49 -39.61 -12.22
CA ARG A 6 -11.55 -40.06 -13.14
C ARG A 6 -11.03 -40.51 -14.50
N GLY A 7 -9.76 -40.25 -14.83
CA GLY A 7 -9.20 -40.48 -16.14
C GLY A 7 -9.66 -39.46 -17.19
N ASP A 8 -10.10 -38.27 -16.77
CA ASP A 8 -10.52 -37.21 -17.69
C ASP A 8 -9.32 -36.73 -18.51
N LYS A 9 -9.56 -36.33 -19.75
CA LYS A 9 -8.54 -35.79 -20.64
C LYS A 9 -8.22 -34.33 -20.14
N ILE A 10 -7.03 -34.15 -19.56
CA ILE A 10 -6.55 -32.87 -19.09
C ILE A 10 -5.58 -32.32 -20.13
N MET A 11 -5.83 -31.11 -20.60
CA MET A 11 -4.97 -30.40 -21.56
C MET A 11 -4.40 -29.13 -20.88
N ALA A 12 -3.11 -28.87 -21.12
CA ALA A 12 -2.50 -27.60 -20.76
C ALA A 12 -2.69 -26.59 -21.90
N TYR A 13 -3.12 -25.39 -21.55
CA TYR A 13 -3.15 -24.25 -22.45
C TYR A 13 -2.04 -23.28 -22.08
N ASN A 14 -1.14 -23.00 -23.00
CA ASN A 14 -0.06 -22.06 -22.77
C ASN A 14 -0.56 -20.64 -23.10
N TYR A 15 -0.90 -19.90 -22.04
CA TYR A 15 -1.35 -18.50 -22.14
C TYR A 15 -0.16 -17.58 -22.45
N GLN A 16 -0.34 -16.64 -23.40
CA GLN A 16 0.69 -15.71 -23.86
C GLN A 16 0.44 -14.25 -23.43
N GLY A 17 -0.54 -13.97 -22.59
CA GLY A 17 -0.86 -12.64 -22.10
C GLY A 17 -0.25 -12.34 -20.74
N TYR A 18 -0.51 -11.13 -20.26
CA TYR A 18 -0.14 -10.73 -18.89
C TYR A 18 -0.83 -11.62 -17.85
N TRP A 19 -0.04 -12.14 -16.93
CA TRP A 19 -0.54 -12.88 -15.78
C TRP A 19 0.40 -12.64 -14.60
N LYS A 20 -0.13 -12.24 -13.46
CA LYS A 20 0.62 -12.02 -12.23
C LYS A 20 -0.12 -12.62 -11.03
N ASP A 21 0.58 -13.41 -10.24
CA ASP A 21 0.09 -13.91 -8.96
C ASP A 21 0.33 -12.87 -7.87
N VAL A 22 -0.76 -12.34 -7.31
CA VAL A 22 -0.73 -11.32 -6.24
C VAL A 22 -0.92 -12.00 -4.88
N GLY A 23 -0.16 -13.05 -4.62
CA GLY A 23 -0.24 -13.84 -3.39
C GLY A 23 0.58 -13.29 -2.21
N THR A 24 1.39 -12.25 -2.41
CA THR A 24 2.22 -11.60 -1.37
C THR A 24 2.09 -10.08 -1.43
N LEU A 25 2.44 -9.39 -0.33
CA LEU A 25 2.44 -7.92 -0.30
C LEU A 25 3.44 -7.33 -1.29
N SER A 26 4.60 -7.96 -1.47
CA SER A 26 5.57 -7.54 -2.48
C SER A 26 5.01 -7.66 -3.88
N ALA A 27 4.36 -8.80 -4.23
CA ALA A 27 3.73 -8.98 -5.52
C ALA A 27 2.56 -8.01 -5.75
N TYR A 28 1.80 -7.67 -4.69
CA TYR A 28 0.76 -6.65 -4.74
C TYR A 28 1.36 -5.26 -5.03
N TRP A 29 2.40 -4.87 -4.30
CA TRP A 29 3.08 -3.61 -4.52
C TRP A 29 3.69 -3.53 -5.93
N GLU A 30 4.41 -4.56 -6.37
CA GLU A 30 4.98 -4.66 -7.71
C GLU A 30 3.92 -4.55 -8.81
N ALA A 31 2.81 -5.29 -8.69
CA ALA A 31 1.71 -5.23 -9.66
C ALA A 31 1.12 -3.82 -9.80
N ASN A 32 1.03 -3.07 -8.69
CA ASN A 32 0.60 -1.68 -8.73
C ASN A 32 1.67 -0.78 -9.38
N MET A 33 2.95 -0.98 -9.10
CA MET A 33 4.02 -0.19 -9.71
C MET A 33 4.13 -0.43 -11.21
N GLU A 34 3.88 -1.64 -11.70
CA GLU A 34 3.83 -1.96 -13.13
C GLU A 34 2.73 -1.19 -13.89
N LEU A 35 1.63 -0.81 -13.21
CA LEU A 35 0.55 -0.04 -13.83
C LEU A 35 0.92 1.41 -14.16
N ILE A 36 1.94 1.96 -13.49
CA ILE A 36 2.38 3.35 -13.71
C ILE A 36 3.58 3.48 -14.64
N ASP A 37 4.02 2.39 -15.25
CA ASP A 37 5.01 2.42 -16.30
C ASP A 37 4.50 3.21 -17.52
N ILE A 38 5.41 3.81 -18.28
CA ILE A 38 5.08 4.61 -19.49
C ILE A 38 4.27 3.78 -20.50
N ILE A 39 4.61 2.50 -20.62
CA ILE A 39 3.88 1.52 -21.46
C ILE A 39 3.65 0.29 -20.58
N PRO A 40 2.57 0.28 -19.78
CA PRO A 40 2.29 -0.85 -18.93
C PRO A 40 1.93 -2.09 -19.75
N GLU A 41 2.44 -3.24 -19.38
CA GLU A 41 2.08 -4.52 -20.04
C GLU A 41 0.59 -4.83 -19.84
N PHE A 42 0.01 -4.41 -18.72
CA PHE A 42 -1.41 -4.47 -18.42
C PHE A 42 -2.00 -3.07 -18.32
N ASN A 43 -2.93 -2.74 -19.24
CA ASN A 43 -3.55 -1.42 -19.31
C ASN A 43 -4.97 -1.44 -18.71
N LEU A 44 -5.16 -0.76 -17.59
CA LEU A 44 -6.49 -0.60 -16.97
C LEU A 44 -7.41 0.36 -17.74
N TYR A 45 -6.87 1.19 -18.62
CA TYR A 45 -7.59 2.20 -19.40
C TYR A 45 -7.98 1.71 -20.80
N GLU A 46 -7.98 0.38 -21.02
CA GLU A 46 -8.36 -0.21 -22.30
C GLU A 46 -9.82 0.09 -22.62
N GLU A 47 -10.07 0.85 -23.69
CA GLU A 47 -11.43 1.28 -24.07
C GLU A 47 -12.29 0.12 -24.59
N PHE A 48 -11.66 -0.85 -25.26
CA PHE A 48 -12.37 -1.97 -25.87
C PHE A 48 -12.72 -3.09 -24.89
N TRP A 49 -12.02 -3.13 -23.74
CA TRP A 49 -12.24 -4.14 -22.71
C TRP A 49 -12.21 -3.50 -21.34
N ARG A 50 -13.26 -2.81 -21.01
CA ARG A 50 -13.37 -2.12 -19.71
C ARG A 50 -13.52 -3.12 -18.57
N ILE A 51 -12.72 -2.93 -17.54
CA ILE A 51 -12.84 -3.66 -16.27
C ILE A 51 -13.78 -2.86 -15.37
N TYR A 52 -14.90 -3.49 -14.98
CA TYR A 52 -15.88 -2.89 -14.11
C TYR A 52 -15.68 -3.41 -12.69
N THR A 53 -15.73 -2.49 -11.72
CA THR A 53 -15.70 -2.79 -10.30
C THR A 53 -16.74 -1.93 -9.58
N LYS A 54 -17.11 -2.35 -8.37
CA LYS A 54 -17.92 -1.50 -7.49
C LYS A 54 -17.01 -0.39 -6.96
N THR A 55 -17.36 0.86 -7.23
CA THR A 55 -16.70 2.04 -6.67
C THR A 55 -17.70 2.80 -5.82
N ASP A 56 -17.27 3.22 -4.64
CA ASP A 56 -18.03 4.16 -3.83
C ASP A 56 -17.86 5.59 -4.39
N ILE A 57 -18.84 6.45 -4.17
CA ILE A 57 -18.76 7.83 -4.61
C ILE A 57 -17.97 8.59 -3.53
N ILE A 58 -16.72 8.82 -3.79
CA ILE A 58 -15.78 9.55 -2.92
C ILE A 58 -15.17 10.74 -3.68
N PRO A 59 -14.73 11.80 -2.99
CA PRO A 59 -14.09 12.93 -3.65
C PRO A 59 -12.81 12.52 -4.38
N PRO A 60 -12.38 13.28 -5.37
CA PRO A 60 -11.05 13.06 -5.98
C PRO A 60 -9.94 13.32 -4.96
N GLN A 61 -8.74 12.85 -5.28
CA GLN A 61 -7.55 13.11 -4.50
C GLN A 61 -7.23 14.61 -4.45
N TYR A 62 -6.71 15.07 -3.32
CA TYR A 62 -6.21 16.42 -3.14
C TYR A 62 -4.69 16.41 -2.92
N PHE A 63 -3.99 17.25 -3.66
CA PHE A 63 -2.56 17.46 -3.53
C PHE A 63 -2.31 18.93 -3.17
N SER A 64 -1.63 19.19 -2.06
CA SER A 64 -1.26 20.55 -1.68
C SER A 64 -0.18 21.11 -2.61
N ALA A 65 -0.04 22.43 -2.67
CA ALA A 65 0.97 23.09 -3.50
C ALA A 65 2.42 22.70 -3.15
N ASP A 66 2.66 22.31 -1.91
CA ASP A 66 3.99 21.93 -1.41
C ASP A 66 4.21 20.40 -1.42
N SER A 67 3.20 19.60 -1.78
CA SER A 67 3.32 18.14 -1.81
C SER A 67 4.21 17.69 -2.96
N LYS A 68 4.92 16.56 -2.75
CA LYS A 68 5.71 15.90 -3.78
C LYS A 68 5.29 14.45 -3.90
N VAL A 69 4.84 14.08 -5.09
CA VAL A 69 4.37 12.72 -5.39
C VAL A 69 5.18 12.17 -6.54
N ASN A 70 5.83 11.04 -6.31
CA ASN A 70 6.66 10.39 -7.32
C ASN A 70 6.42 8.88 -7.36
N SER A 71 6.04 8.35 -8.52
CA SER A 71 5.83 6.91 -8.74
C SER A 71 4.88 6.27 -7.72
N CYS A 72 3.66 6.80 -7.59
CA CYS A 72 2.67 6.33 -6.62
C CYS A 72 1.34 6.01 -7.29
N ILE A 73 0.64 5.02 -6.75
CA ILE A 73 -0.80 4.83 -6.96
C ILE A 73 -1.52 5.43 -5.75
N VAL A 74 -2.46 6.32 -6.00
CA VAL A 74 -3.19 7.04 -4.94
C VAL A 74 -4.68 6.87 -5.16
N GLY A 75 -5.38 6.32 -4.18
CA GLY A 75 -6.82 6.13 -4.20
C GLY A 75 -7.59 7.45 -4.04
N ASP A 76 -8.84 7.45 -4.50
CA ASP A 76 -9.74 8.61 -4.37
C ASP A 76 -9.96 9.00 -2.90
N GLY A 77 -10.28 10.26 -2.63
CA GLY A 77 -10.50 10.78 -1.27
C GLY A 77 -9.25 10.97 -0.43
N THR A 78 -8.07 10.75 -0.99
CA THR A 78 -6.79 10.93 -0.27
C THR A 78 -6.35 12.39 -0.29
N GLU A 79 -5.89 12.91 0.85
CA GLU A 79 -5.30 14.25 0.95
C GLU A 79 -3.80 14.16 1.24
N ILE A 80 -2.98 14.79 0.39
CA ILE A 80 -1.52 14.72 0.49
C ILE A 80 -0.93 16.13 0.65
N TYR A 81 -0.31 16.37 1.80
CA TYR A 81 0.40 17.61 2.15
C TYR A 81 1.92 17.38 2.29
N GLY A 82 2.38 16.13 2.24
CA GLY A 82 3.78 15.73 2.40
C GLY A 82 4.43 15.22 1.12
N GLU A 83 5.52 14.47 1.29
CA GLU A 83 6.25 13.81 0.20
C GLU A 83 5.95 12.31 0.22
N ILE A 84 5.59 11.74 -0.93
CA ILE A 84 5.39 10.29 -1.09
C ILE A 84 6.11 9.80 -2.35
N SER A 85 6.72 8.64 -2.24
CA SER A 85 7.39 7.98 -3.37
C SER A 85 7.24 6.46 -3.32
N ASN A 86 7.22 5.84 -4.49
CA ASN A 86 7.20 4.39 -4.70
C ASN A 86 6.14 3.65 -3.84
N SER A 87 4.96 4.25 -3.67
CA SER A 87 3.99 3.82 -2.68
C SER A 87 2.60 3.59 -3.25
N VAL A 88 1.87 2.67 -2.64
CA VAL A 88 0.47 2.39 -2.92
C VAL A 88 -0.37 2.90 -1.74
N ILE A 89 -1.20 3.89 -2.00
CA ILE A 89 -2.05 4.55 -1.02
C ILE A 89 -3.49 4.18 -1.31
N GLY A 90 -4.17 3.61 -0.34
CA GLY A 90 -5.58 3.22 -0.43
C GLY A 90 -6.51 4.41 -0.60
N ALA A 91 -7.77 4.12 -0.91
CA ALA A 91 -8.80 5.12 -1.04
C ALA A 91 -9.28 5.61 0.34
N GLY A 92 -9.60 6.89 0.44
CA GLY A 92 -10.31 7.44 1.59
C GLY A 92 -11.82 7.25 1.43
N VAL A 93 -12.49 6.58 2.36
CA VAL A 93 -13.95 6.58 2.41
C VAL A 93 -14.39 7.79 3.19
N VAL A 94 -15.09 8.70 2.52
CA VAL A 94 -15.64 9.91 3.14
C VAL A 94 -16.94 9.57 3.83
N ILE A 95 -17.01 9.80 5.11
CA ILE A 95 -18.01 10.61 5.82
C ILE A 95 -17.56 10.68 7.29
N GLU A 96 -17.06 11.83 7.70
CA GLU A 96 -16.71 12.28 9.06
C GLU A 96 -15.50 11.64 9.78
N GLU A 97 -15.06 10.42 9.41
CA GLU A 97 -13.84 9.77 9.92
C GLU A 97 -13.31 8.85 8.81
N GLY A 98 -12.28 9.22 8.05
CA GLY A 98 -11.77 8.18 7.18
C GLY A 98 -10.99 8.53 5.93
N ALA A 99 -10.59 9.76 5.68
CA ALA A 99 -9.65 10.03 4.59
C ALA A 99 -8.24 9.57 4.96
N VAL A 100 -7.48 9.04 3.99
CA VAL A 100 -6.02 8.94 4.17
C VAL A 100 -5.46 10.35 4.12
N VAL A 101 -4.93 10.83 5.24
CA VAL A 101 -4.35 12.18 5.35
C VAL A 101 -2.86 12.08 5.60
N ILE A 102 -2.06 12.57 4.65
CA ILE A 102 -0.61 12.67 4.80
C ILE A 102 -0.26 14.13 5.08
N LYS A 103 0.02 14.45 6.35
CA LYS A 103 0.23 15.81 6.81
C LYS A 103 1.54 16.41 6.33
N LYS A 104 1.66 17.73 6.50
CA LYS A 104 2.82 18.53 6.07
C LYS A 104 4.14 17.99 6.64
N GLY A 105 5.15 17.90 5.78
CA GLY A 105 6.48 17.44 6.15
C GLY A 105 6.61 15.93 6.32
N ALA A 106 5.53 15.16 6.27
CA ALA A 106 5.61 13.70 6.27
C ALA A 106 6.32 13.20 5.02
N LYS A 107 7.13 12.15 5.17
CA LYS A 107 7.86 11.49 4.09
C LYS A 107 7.56 10.00 4.08
N ILE A 108 7.09 9.52 2.95
CA ILE A 108 6.67 8.13 2.80
C ILE A 108 7.41 7.52 1.61
N GLU A 109 8.15 6.46 1.89
CA GLU A 109 8.90 5.73 0.89
C GLU A 109 8.52 4.25 0.92
N LYS A 110 8.30 3.67 -0.27
CA LYS A 110 8.08 2.25 -0.49
C LYS A 110 7.08 1.62 0.49
N SER A 111 5.86 2.15 0.51
CA SER A 111 4.83 1.79 1.49
C SER A 111 3.54 1.32 0.83
N ILE A 112 2.82 0.48 1.55
CA ILE A 112 1.42 0.13 1.29
C ILE A 112 0.62 0.70 2.46
N ILE A 113 -0.24 1.68 2.19
CA ILE A 113 -1.09 2.31 3.19
C ILE A 113 -2.54 2.00 2.85
N ALA A 114 -3.23 1.33 3.78
CA ALA A 114 -4.63 0.97 3.63
C ALA A 114 -5.56 2.18 3.82
N GLU A 115 -6.84 1.96 3.75
CA GLU A 115 -7.87 2.98 3.85
C GLU A 115 -7.92 3.62 5.24
N SER A 116 -8.40 4.85 5.33
CA SER A 116 -8.65 5.56 6.61
C SER A 116 -7.42 5.71 7.52
N VAL A 117 -6.22 5.81 6.95
CA VAL A 117 -4.97 6.02 7.70
C VAL A 117 -4.64 7.50 7.81
N GLU A 118 -4.24 7.94 9.00
CA GLU A 118 -3.70 9.27 9.23
C GLU A 118 -2.17 9.19 9.45
N VAL A 119 -1.40 9.97 8.68
CA VAL A 119 0.04 10.12 8.87
C VAL A 119 0.33 11.54 9.34
N GLY A 120 0.81 11.67 10.56
CA GLY A 120 1.06 12.92 11.24
C GLY A 120 2.19 13.77 10.63
N GLU A 121 2.29 15.02 11.06
CA GLU A 121 3.29 15.97 10.56
C GLU A 121 4.71 15.47 10.80
N ASN A 122 5.57 15.61 9.78
CA ASN A 122 6.97 15.21 9.81
C ASN A 122 7.21 13.73 10.17
N ALA A 123 6.20 12.86 10.05
CA ALA A 123 6.41 11.42 10.16
C ALA A 123 7.22 10.89 8.98
N GLU A 124 8.12 9.97 9.22
CA GLU A 124 8.98 9.39 8.20
C GLU A 124 8.79 7.87 8.15
N LEU A 125 8.37 7.33 6.99
CA LEU A 125 8.13 5.91 6.77
C LEU A 125 9.12 5.36 5.72
N GLY A 126 9.61 4.14 5.96
CA GLY A 126 10.59 3.49 5.08
C GLY A 126 12.03 3.92 5.34
N VAL A 127 12.30 4.48 6.51
CA VAL A 127 13.63 4.91 6.93
C VAL A 127 14.43 3.75 7.58
N PHE A 128 15.69 4.00 7.89
CA PHE A 128 16.66 3.06 8.46
C PHE A 128 17.11 1.93 7.52
N GLU A 129 18.14 1.22 7.97
CA GLU A 129 18.63 0.00 7.32
C GLU A 129 17.54 -1.10 7.33
N GLU A 130 17.53 -1.92 6.31
CA GLU A 130 16.56 -3.02 6.23
C GLU A 130 16.90 -4.12 7.25
N ALA A 131 15.88 -4.61 7.95
CA ALA A 131 15.98 -5.76 8.85
C ALA A 131 14.84 -6.73 8.59
N GLU A 132 15.05 -8.00 8.89
CA GLU A 132 14.04 -9.04 8.72
C GLU A 132 12.85 -8.80 9.69
N ASN A 133 11.63 -8.97 9.21
CA ASN A 133 10.44 -8.80 10.06
C ASN A 133 10.35 -9.92 11.11
N LYS A 134 10.23 -9.55 12.38
CA LYS A 134 10.19 -10.48 13.51
C LYS A 134 8.89 -11.27 13.65
N TYR A 135 7.79 -10.74 13.10
CA TYR A 135 6.47 -11.38 13.21
C TYR A 135 6.22 -12.39 12.08
N LYS A 136 6.36 -11.96 10.82
CA LYS A 136 6.15 -12.80 9.63
C LYS A 136 7.15 -12.41 8.53
N PRO A 137 8.38 -12.90 8.58
CA PRO A 137 9.46 -12.48 7.67
C PRO A 137 9.15 -12.78 6.20
N ASN A 138 8.43 -13.85 5.91
CA ASN A 138 8.05 -14.22 4.54
C ASN A 138 6.89 -13.37 3.97
N VAL A 139 6.22 -12.58 4.81
CA VAL A 139 5.08 -11.74 4.42
C VAL A 139 5.49 -10.27 4.34
N TYR A 140 6.15 -9.79 5.38
CA TYR A 140 6.58 -8.40 5.51
C TYR A 140 8.06 -8.28 5.17
N SER A 141 8.35 -8.14 3.89
CA SER A 141 9.71 -8.20 3.32
C SER A 141 9.88 -7.19 2.19
N GLY A 142 11.05 -7.18 1.55
CA GLY A 142 11.34 -6.34 0.39
C GLY A 142 11.43 -4.85 0.70
N GLY A 143 11.69 -4.47 1.93
CA GLY A 143 11.80 -3.09 2.37
C GLY A 143 10.46 -2.36 2.52
N LEU A 144 9.34 -3.06 2.40
CA LEU A 144 8.00 -2.46 2.46
C LEU A 144 7.60 -2.06 3.88
N VAL A 145 6.91 -0.91 3.99
CA VAL A 145 6.15 -0.54 5.19
C VAL A 145 4.67 -0.80 4.89
N THR A 146 4.03 -1.60 5.73
CA THR A 146 2.61 -1.95 5.55
C THR A 146 1.80 -1.40 6.71
N ILE A 147 0.85 -0.52 6.41
CA ILE A 147 -0.01 0.14 7.39
C ILE A 147 -1.45 -0.28 7.16
N GLY A 148 -2.01 -0.93 8.17
CA GLY A 148 -3.40 -1.40 8.16
C GLY A 148 -4.43 -0.28 8.30
N GLU A 149 -5.66 -0.60 7.91
CA GLU A 149 -6.80 0.30 7.89
C GLU A 149 -7.05 0.99 9.25
N GLY A 150 -7.38 2.27 9.19
CA GLY A 150 -7.74 3.08 10.35
C GLY A 150 -6.62 3.35 11.34
N SER A 151 -5.37 3.12 10.95
CA SER A 151 -4.20 3.40 11.79
C SER A 151 -3.89 4.88 11.85
N VAL A 152 -3.41 5.33 13.02
CA VAL A 152 -2.91 6.70 13.23
C VAL A 152 -1.41 6.64 13.50
N ILE A 153 -0.64 7.24 12.61
CA ILE A 153 0.80 7.45 12.80
C ILE A 153 1.00 8.87 13.37
N PRO A 154 1.48 9.01 14.59
CA PRO A 154 1.66 10.32 15.21
C PRO A 154 2.68 11.20 14.50
N ALA A 155 2.64 12.49 14.80
CA ALA A 155 3.64 13.43 14.29
C ALA A 155 5.06 13.08 14.77
N ASN A 156 6.06 13.31 13.92
CA ASN A 156 7.49 13.07 14.16
C ASN A 156 7.88 11.61 14.42
N VAL A 157 7.00 10.65 14.18
CA VAL A 157 7.32 9.21 14.29
C VAL A 157 8.15 8.77 13.11
N LYS A 158 9.14 7.90 13.37
CA LYS A 158 9.98 7.27 12.35
C LYS A 158 9.74 5.78 12.31
N ILE A 159 9.37 5.28 11.13
CA ILE A 159 9.07 3.87 10.90
C ILE A 159 10.08 3.29 9.91
N GLY A 160 10.71 2.19 10.31
CA GLY A 160 11.70 1.47 9.52
C GLY A 160 11.09 0.64 8.40
N LYS A 161 11.94 -0.13 7.74
CA LYS A 161 11.57 -1.05 6.63
C LYS A 161 11.12 -2.41 7.15
N ASN A 162 10.36 -3.15 6.32
CA ASN A 162 9.78 -4.43 6.68
C ASN A 162 8.93 -4.38 7.95
N VAL A 163 8.23 -3.27 8.14
CA VAL A 163 7.35 -3.04 9.29
C VAL A 163 5.92 -3.39 8.93
N ALA A 164 5.23 -4.03 9.86
CA ALA A 164 3.81 -4.33 9.77
C ALA A 164 3.04 -3.66 10.89
N ILE A 165 2.07 -2.83 10.53
CA ILE A 165 1.09 -2.26 11.45
C ILE A 165 -0.27 -2.85 11.03
N VAL A 166 -0.84 -3.70 11.87
CA VAL A 166 -2.08 -4.43 11.59
C VAL A 166 -3.11 -4.07 12.64
N GLY A 167 -4.27 -3.63 12.18
CA GLY A 167 -5.35 -3.12 13.03
C GLY A 167 -5.20 -1.65 13.33
N LYS A 168 -6.17 -1.11 14.07
CA LYS A 168 -6.24 0.32 14.40
C LYS A 168 -5.22 0.67 15.48
N THR A 169 -4.28 1.54 15.14
CA THR A 169 -3.30 2.08 16.10
C THR A 169 -3.65 3.50 16.52
N THR A 170 -3.11 3.91 17.66
CA THR A 170 -3.27 5.24 18.23
C THR A 170 -1.89 5.79 18.63
N ALA A 171 -1.82 7.04 19.03
CA ALA A 171 -0.57 7.67 19.48
C ALA A 171 0.13 6.91 20.64
N GLU A 172 -0.64 6.21 21.46
CA GLU A 172 -0.10 5.44 22.60
C GLU A 172 0.73 4.22 22.17
N ASP A 173 0.58 3.76 20.93
CA ASP A 173 1.33 2.64 20.37
C ASP A 173 2.77 2.99 19.97
N TYR A 174 3.12 4.27 20.00
CA TYR A 174 4.43 4.79 19.59
C TYR A 174 5.14 5.59 20.70
N PRO A 175 5.34 5.03 21.89
CA PRO A 175 5.81 5.78 23.06
C PRO A 175 7.21 6.40 22.87
N GLU A 176 8.05 5.78 22.05
CA GLU A 176 9.41 6.26 21.76
C GLU A 176 9.51 7.08 20.48
N GLY A 177 8.42 7.22 19.73
CA GLY A 177 8.42 7.90 18.43
C GLY A 177 9.22 7.17 17.33
N ILE A 178 9.66 5.94 17.57
CA ILE A 178 10.43 5.13 16.62
C ILE A 178 9.87 3.71 16.61
N LEU A 179 9.59 3.21 15.41
CA LEU A 179 9.33 1.79 15.16
C LEU A 179 10.44 1.28 14.23
N ALA A 180 11.37 0.51 14.80
CA ALA A 180 12.56 0.05 14.07
C ALA A 180 12.21 -0.90 12.93
N SER A 181 13.14 -1.04 11.98
CA SER A 181 12.98 -2.00 10.86
C SER A 181 12.76 -3.42 11.39
N GLY A 182 11.85 -4.14 10.75
CA GLY A 182 11.49 -5.52 11.11
C GLY A 182 10.54 -5.65 12.31
N GLU A 183 10.17 -4.56 12.97
CA GLU A 183 9.18 -4.59 14.07
C GLU A 183 7.74 -4.65 13.54
N SER A 184 6.81 -4.96 14.42
CA SER A 184 5.38 -4.99 14.08
C SER A 184 4.52 -4.55 15.25
N ILE A 185 3.44 -3.84 14.94
CA ILE A 185 2.34 -3.57 15.87
C ILE A 185 1.14 -4.37 15.37
N ILE A 186 0.67 -5.31 16.17
CA ILE A 186 -0.43 -6.22 15.84
C ILE A 186 -1.52 -6.07 16.89
N ARG A 187 -2.71 -5.63 16.46
CA ARG A 187 -3.88 -5.41 17.32
C ARG A 187 -5.11 -6.16 16.86
#